data_9550678b66350d1543929fdfc496430d
#
_entry.id   9550678b66350d1543929fdfc496430d
#
_cell.length_a   1.000
_cell.length_b   1.000
_cell.length_c   1.000
_cell.angle_alpha   90.00
_cell.angle_beta   90.00
_cell.angle_gamma   90.00
#
_symmetry.space_group_name_H-M   'P 1'
#
loop_
_entity.id
_entity.type
_entity.pdbx_description
1 polymer ?
#
loop_
_entity_poly.entity_id
_entity_poly.type
_entity_poly.pdbx_seq_one_letter_code
_entity_poly.pdbx_strand_id
1 'polypeptide(L)'
;MATPYKTVAFHTLGCKLNYAETSTLARNFNRYGYVQVDFQDSADIYVINSCSVTDNADKKARKTVRQILKRSPSAKIAIVGCYAQLKPEEIAQIPGVNIVAGTREKFNLPYHIESNCLNGETVVLNTEIESADTFIPSYSLGHRTRSFLKVQDGCNYTCSFCTIPLARGKSRSATVNQAVAIAEKIAAEGVHELVLTGANVGDFGILNGETLIDLIR
;
A
#
# COMPACT_ATOMS: atom_id res chain seq x y z
N MET A 1 -21.60 -23.34 13.52
CA MET A 1 -20.54 -22.69 14.28
C MET A 1 -20.14 -21.45 13.49
N ALA A 2 -20.25 -20.25 14.04
CA ALA A 2 -19.79 -19.04 13.36
C ALA A 2 -18.28 -19.16 13.15
N THR A 3 -17.81 -19.01 11.92
CA THR A 3 -16.39 -18.89 11.61
C THR A 3 -15.83 -17.75 12.44
N PRO A 4 -14.77 -17.93 13.22
CA PRO A 4 -14.20 -16.81 13.98
C PRO A 4 -13.80 -15.71 12.98
N TYR A 5 -14.19 -14.48 13.28
CA TYR A 5 -13.82 -13.33 12.45
C TYR A 5 -12.29 -13.29 12.33
N LYS A 6 -11.79 -13.32 11.11
CA LYS A 6 -10.37 -13.13 10.85
C LYS A 6 -10.01 -11.67 11.12
N THR A 7 -8.92 -11.44 11.82
CA THR A 7 -8.47 -10.09 12.20
C THR A 7 -7.24 -9.67 11.40
N VAL A 8 -7.16 -8.39 11.06
CA VAL A 8 -6.02 -7.82 10.35
C VAL A 8 -5.58 -6.50 10.97
N ALA A 9 -4.28 -6.33 11.15
CA ALA A 9 -3.68 -5.09 11.62
C ALA A 9 -2.71 -4.52 10.59
N PHE A 10 -2.67 -3.19 10.47
CA PHE A 10 -1.85 -2.51 9.47
C PHE A 10 -0.81 -1.61 10.12
N HIS A 11 0.39 -1.60 9.54
CA HIS A 11 1.45 -0.67 9.90
C HIS A 11 2.02 0.00 8.66
N THR A 12 1.98 1.34 8.63
CA THR A 12 2.49 2.11 7.49
C THR A 12 3.85 2.70 7.83
N LEU A 13 4.85 2.30 7.08
CA LEU A 13 6.19 2.87 7.09
C LEU A 13 6.37 3.66 5.79
N GLY A 14 6.46 5.00 5.86
CA GLY A 14 6.76 5.79 4.67
C GLY A 14 5.93 7.05 4.50
N CYS A 15 5.55 7.32 3.25
CA CYS A 15 4.99 8.59 2.81
C CYS A 15 3.45 8.63 2.81
N LYS A 16 2.89 9.76 2.39
CA LYS A 16 1.44 9.96 2.24
C LYS A 16 0.80 8.97 1.26
N LEU A 17 1.54 8.59 0.19
CA LEU A 17 1.09 7.55 -0.74
C LEU A 17 0.89 6.21 -0.04
N ASN A 18 1.88 5.75 0.72
CA ASN A 18 1.77 4.50 1.46
C ASN A 18 0.60 4.55 2.45
N TYR A 19 0.34 5.70 3.06
CA TYR A 19 -0.79 5.85 3.99
C TYR A 19 -2.15 5.74 3.27
N ALA A 20 -2.33 6.40 2.14
CA ALA A 20 -3.53 6.27 1.31
C ALA A 20 -3.72 4.82 0.82
N GLU A 21 -2.63 4.17 0.40
CA GLU A 21 -2.64 2.79 -0.05
C GLU A 21 -2.98 1.80 1.08
N THR A 22 -2.42 2.00 2.29
CA THR A 22 -2.78 1.16 3.46
C THR A 22 -4.26 1.26 3.80
N SER A 23 -4.83 2.46 3.75
CA SER A 23 -6.26 2.65 4.00
C SER A 23 -7.13 1.95 2.93
N THR A 24 -6.66 1.90 1.69
CA THR A 24 -7.32 1.15 0.61
C THR A 24 -7.18 -0.35 0.81
N LEU A 25 -6.01 -0.83 1.23
CA LEU A 25 -5.80 -2.23 1.60
C LEU A 25 -6.74 -2.66 2.73
N ALA A 26 -6.89 -1.84 3.75
CA ALA A 26 -7.80 -2.13 4.86
C ALA A 26 -9.25 -2.29 4.38
N ARG A 27 -9.72 -1.43 3.48
CA ARG A 27 -11.05 -1.58 2.87
C ARG A 27 -11.17 -2.84 2.02
N ASN A 28 -10.12 -3.24 1.31
CA ASN A 28 -10.11 -4.49 0.55
C ASN A 28 -10.20 -5.69 1.50
N PHE A 29 -9.43 -5.74 2.57
CA PHE A 29 -9.52 -6.80 3.58
C PHE A 29 -10.92 -6.87 4.20
N ASN A 30 -11.55 -5.74 4.49
CA ASN A 30 -12.92 -5.70 5.02
C ASN A 30 -13.92 -6.35 4.06
N ARG A 31 -13.78 -6.14 2.73
CA ARG A 31 -14.62 -6.80 1.70
C ARG A 31 -14.45 -8.32 1.68
N TYR A 32 -13.33 -8.83 2.13
CA TYR A 32 -13.06 -10.26 2.30
C TYR A 32 -13.46 -10.78 3.69
N GLY A 33 -14.17 -9.97 4.50
CA GLY A 33 -14.69 -10.37 5.80
C GLY A 33 -13.69 -10.26 6.96
N TYR A 34 -12.55 -9.61 6.76
CA TYR A 34 -11.61 -9.35 7.85
C TYR A 34 -12.03 -8.14 8.67
N VAL A 35 -11.84 -8.23 9.99
CA VAL A 35 -12.03 -7.12 10.91
C VAL A 35 -10.68 -6.44 11.17
N GLN A 36 -10.61 -5.15 10.90
CA GLN A 36 -9.41 -4.37 11.24
C GLN A 36 -9.36 -4.12 12.75
N VAL A 37 -8.18 -4.41 13.35
CA VAL A 37 -7.86 -4.13 14.75
C VAL A 37 -6.69 -3.16 14.85
N ASP A 38 -6.47 -2.59 16.05
CA ASP A 38 -5.29 -1.75 16.27
C ASP A 38 -4.00 -2.55 16.09
N PHE A 39 -2.96 -1.88 15.60
CA PHE A 39 -1.66 -2.52 15.38
C PHE A 39 -1.03 -3.04 16.69
N GLN A 40 -1.39 -2.48 17.82
CA GLN A 40 -0.92 -2.92 19.15
C GLN A 40 -1.68 -4.15 19.68
N ASP A 41 -2.83 -4.46 19.11
CA ASP A 41 -3.62 -5.63 19.47
C ASP A 41 -3.08 -6.91 18.83
N SER A 42 -3.55 -8.06 19.30
CA SER A 42 -3.30 -9.34 18.65
C SER A 42 -4.17 -9.46 17.40
N ALA A 43 -3.56 -9.87 16.29
CA ALA A 43 -4.26 -10.08 15.02
C ALA A 43 -3.79 -11.38 14.36
N ASP A 44 -4.64 -11.95 13.51
CA ASP A 44 -4.29 -13.14 12.71
C ASP A 44 -3.31 -12.79 11.59
N ILE A 45 -3.46 -11.57 11.05
CA ILE A 45 -2.63 -11.07 9.94
C ILE A 45 -2.12 -9.68 10.28
N TYR A 46 -0.84 -9.45 10.02
CA TYR A 46 -0.23 -8.12 10.05
C TYR A 46 0.28 -7.74 8.66
N VAL A 47 -0.11 -6.56 8.19
CA VAL A 47 0.33 -6.00 6.91
C VAL A 47 1.21 -4.79 7.16
N ILE A 48 2.48 -4.87 6.77
CA ILE A 48 3.46 -3.78 6.88
C ILE A 48 3.62 -3.17 5.49
N ASN A 49 3.07 -1.98 5.27
CA ASN A 49 3.29 -1.23 4.03
C ASN A 49 4.58 -0.43 4.15
N SER A 50 5.60 -0.91 3.47
CA SER A 50 6.99 -0.49 3.64
C SER A 50 7.42 0.57 2.62
N CYS A 51 8.43 1.34 3.00
CA CYS A 51 9.13 2.30 2.16
C CYS A 51 10.60 1.87 2.03
N SER A 52 11.26 2.23 0.94
CA SER A 52 12.69 1.88 0.73
C SER A 52 13.57 3.10 0.44
N VAL A 53 13.11 4.29 0.77
CA VAL A 53 13.85 5.53 0.47
C VAL A 53 15.05 5.74 1.40
N THR A 54 15.14 4.97 2.50
CA THR A 54 16.26 5.06 3.47
C THR A 54 16.60 3.71 4.09
N ASP A 55 17.89 3.45 4.39
CA ASP A 55 18.35 2.27 5.14
C ASP A 55 17.64 2.09 6.49
N ASN A 56 17.14 3.19 7.07
CA ASN A 56 16.33 3.15 8.28
C ASN A 56 14.96 2.51 8.09
N ALA A 57 14.41 2.51 6.88
CA ALA A 57 13.11 1.87 6.61
C ALA A 57 13.23 0.35 6.70
N ASP A 58 14.31 -0.21 6.17
CA ASP A 58 14.62 -1.64 6.24
C ASP A 58 14.77 -2.11 7.69
N LYS A 59 15.57 -1.37 8.48
CA LYS A 59 15.76 -1.65 9.93
C LYS A 59 14.43 -1.56 10.70
N LYS A 60 13.58 -0.58 10.38
CA LYS A 60 12.26 -0.44 11.00
C LYS A 60 11.35 -1.61 10.65
N ALA A 61 11.31 -2.05 9.38
CA ALA A 61 10.53 -3.21 8.97
C ALA A 61 10.94 -4.47 9.76
N ARG A 62 12.22 -4.79 9.82
CA ARG A 62 12.75 -5.93 10.59
C ARG A 62 12.43 -5.83 12.09
N LYS A 63 12.56 -4.63 12.67
CA LYS A 63 12.19 -4.39 14.08
C LYS A 63 10.70 -4.64 14.29
N THR A 64 9.86 -4.15 13.40
CA THR A 64 8.40 -4.31 13.46
C THR A 64 8.00 -5.79 13.40
N VAL A 65 8.59 -6.58 12.49
CA VAL A 65 8.37 -8.03 12.41
C VAL A 65 8.70 -8.72 13.75
N ARG A 66 9.86 -8.41 14.34
CA ARG A 66 10.24 -8.98 15.64
C ARG A 66 9.27 -8.62 16.76
N GLN A 67 8.73 -7.40 16.75
CA GLN A 67 7.73 -6.96 17.74
C GLN A 67 6.40 -7.71 17.58
N ILE A 68 5.97 -7.92 16.34
CA ILE A 68 4.76 -8.70 16.03
C ILE A 68 4.92 -10.14 16.53
N LEU A 69 6.02 -10.81 16.18
CA LEU A 69 6.26 -12.21 16.57
C LEU A 69 6.34 -12.42 18.08
N LYS A 70 6.83 -11.42 18.84
CA LYS A 70 6.80 -11.47 20.30
C LYS A 70 5.38 -11.42 20.88
N ARG A 71 4.47 -10.70 20.24
CA ARG A 71 3.09 -10.51 20.70
C ARG A 71 2.14 -11.58 20.17
N SER A 72 2.31 -11.94 18.91
CA SER A 72 1.45 -12.89 18.18
C SER A 72 2.31 -13.88 17.38
N PRO A 73 2.87 -14.93 18.05
CA PRO A 73 3.83 -15.83 17.40
C PRO A 73 3.28 -16.63 16.23
N SER A 74 1.95 -16.85 16.20
CA SER A 74 1.25 -17.58 15.13
C SER A 74 0.70 -16.69 14.02
N ALA A 75 0.81 -15.37 14.16
CA ALA A 75 0.28 -14.44 13.17
C ALA A 75 1.00 -14.56 11.82
N LYS A 76 0.26 -14.34 10.75
CA LYS A 76 0.83 -14.22 9.40
C LYS A 76 1.28 -12.78 9.16
N ILE A 77 2.48 -12.60 8.63
CA ILE A 77 3.07 -11.28 8.37
C ILE A 77 3.27 -11.10 6.87
N ALA A 78 2.66 -10.07 6.32
CA ALA A 78 2.85 -9.63 4.95
C ALA A 78 3.62 -8.30 4.93
N ILE A 79 4.70 -8.24 4.14
CA ILE A 79 5.41 -6.98 3.86
C ILE A 79 5.13 -6.59 2.42
N VAL A 80 4.62 -5.36 2.24
CA VAL A 80 4.20 -4.83 0.94
C VAL A 80 4.83 -3.47 0.67
N GLY A 81 4.75 -3.00 -0.57
CA GLY A 81 5.14 -1.64 -0.96
C GLY A 81 6.53 -1.54 -1.58
N CYS A 82 7.14 -0.34 -1.48
CA CYS A 82 8.37 -0.04 -2.23
C CYS A 82 9.57 -0.93 -1.83
N TYR A 83 9.73 -1.25 -0.57
CA TYR A 83 10.80 -2.15 -0.12
C TYR A 83 10.57 -3.57 -0.63
N ALA A 84 9.31 -4.05 -0.57
CA ALA A 84 8.95 -5.36 -1.11
C ALA A 84 9.16 -5.44 -2.63
N GLN A 85 9.00 -4.35 -3.36
CA GLN A 85 9.26 -4.29 -4.80
C GLN A 85 10.76 -4.36 -5.12
N LEU A 86 11.59 -3.63 -4.35
CA LEU A 86 13.01 -3.47 -4.67
C LEU A 86 13.91 -4.59 -4.16
N LYS A 87 13.54 -5.19 -3.03
CA LYS A 87 14.37 -6.20 -2.33
C LYS A 87 13.52 -7.38 -1.82
N PRO A 88 12.76 -8.04 -2.68
CA PRO A 88 11.84 -9.10 -2.26
C PRO A 88 12.56 -10.28 -1.61
N GLU A 89 13.70 -10.70 -2.14
CA GLU A 89 14.49 -11.82 -1.62
C GLU A 89 15.06 -11.51 -0.24
N GLU A 90 15.52 -10.27 -0.01
CA GLU A 90 16.03 -9.85 1.30
C GLU A 90 14.93 -9.89 2.36
N ILE A 91 13.71 -9.50 2.00
CA ILE A 91 12.56 -9.54 2.90
C ILE A 91 12.11 -10.99 3.13
N ALA A 92 12.12 -11.83 2.12
CA ALA A 92 11.74 -13.24 2.23
C ALA A 92 12.64 -14.01 3.22
N GLN A 93 13.88 -13.57 3.42
CA GLN A 93 14.81 -14.13 4.40
C GLN A 93 14.57 -13.64 5.85
N ILE A 94 13.64 -12.71 6.06
CA ILE A 94 13.32 -12.23 7.43
C ILE A 94 12.48 -13.31 8.13
N PRO A 95 12.95 -13.90 9.25
CA PRO A 95 12.20 -14.93 9.94
C PRO A 95 10.81 -14.45 10.37
N GLY A 96 9.79 -15.23 10.02
CA GLY A 96 8.39 -14.95 10.34
C GLY A 96 7.62 -14.11 9.31
N VAL A 97 8.26 -13.65 8.25
CA VAL A 97 7.54 -13.10 7.08
C VAL A 97 6.95 -14.25 6.27
N ASN A 98 5.67 -14.17 5.94
CA ASN A 98 4.96 -15.19 5.18
C ASN A 98 4.68 -14.75 3.73
N ILE A 99 4.49 -13.43 3.51
CA ILE A 99 4.20 -12.88 2.18
C ILE A 99 5.02 -11.63 1.95
N VAL A 100 5.59 -11.55 0.75
CA VAL A 100 6.22 -10.34 0.21
C VAL A 100 5.45 -9.96 -1.04
N ALA A 101 4.82 -8.76 -1.08
CA ALA A 101 4.07 -8.34 -2.26
C ALA A 101 4.53 -6.98 -2.77
N GLY A 102 4.94 -6.95 -4.02
CA GLY A 102 5.38 -5.75 -4.72
C GLY A 102 4.26 -4.71 -4.90
N THR A 103 4.61 -3.62 -5.55
CA THR A 103 3.73 -2.44 -5.71
C THR A 103 2.42 -2.77 -6.43
N ARG A 104 2.44 -3.68 -7.40
CA ARG A 104 1.27 -4.10 -8.16
C ARG A 104 0.41 -5.09 -7.34
N GLU A 105 1.05 -6.13 -6.81
CA GLU A 105 0.34 -7.27 -6.21
C GLU A 105 -0.25 -6.98 -4.81
N LYS A 106 0.24 -5.94 -4.13
CA LYS A 106 -0.23 -5.62 -2.79
C LYS A 106 -1.74 -5.43 -2.67
N PHE A 107 -2.41 -4.91 -3.70
CA PHE A 107 -3.86 -4.68 -3.67
C PHE A 107 -4.69 -5.95 -3.80
N ASN A 108 -4.08 -7.04 -4.29
CA ASN A 108 -4.66 -8.37 -4.38
C ASN A 108 -4.31 -9.25 -3.17
N LEU A 109 -3.67 -8.68 -2.15
CA LEU A 109 -3.18 -9.42 -0.98
C LEU A 109 -4.26 -10.27 -0.29
N PRO A 110 -5.52 -9.80 -0.05
CA PRO A 110 -6.55 -10.65 0.53
C PRO A 110 -6.84 -11.90 -0.30
N TYR A 111 -6.90 -11.77 -1.62
CA TYR A 111 -7.09 -12.90 -2.53
C TYR A 111 -5.96 -13.93 -2.41
N HIS A 112 -4.70 -13.48 -2.39
CA HIS A 112 -3.55 -14.37 -2.26
C HIS A 112 -3.53 -15.11 -0.92
N ILE A 113 -3.97 -14.47 0.16
CA ILE A 113 -4.09 -15.09 1.48
C ILE A 113 -5.17 -16.18 1.48
N GLU A 114 -6.35 -15.89 0.89
CA GLU A 114 -7.46 -16.84 0.84
C GLU A 114 -7.20 -18.04 -0.08
N SER A 115 -6.45 -17.83 -1.16
CA SER A 115 -6.11 -18.90 -2.12
C SER A 115 -5.05 -19.90 -1.61
N ASN A 116 -4.80 -19.97 -0.30
CA ASN A 116 -3.90 -20.92 0.35
C ASN A 116 -2.43 -20.87 -0.06
N CYS A 117 -1.94 -19.73 -0.44
CA CYS A 117 -0.51 -19.54 -0.72
C CYS A 117 0.41 -19.64 0.51
N LEU A 118 -0.10 -20.05 1.70
CA LEU A 118 0.63 -19.95 2.98
C LEU A 118 1.07 -21.31 3.56
N ASN A 119 1.55 -22.23 2.72
CA ASN A 119 1.92 -23.59 3.10
C ASN A 119 3.28 -23.72 3.83
N GLY A 120 3.70 -22.70 4.57
CA GLY A 120 4.92 -22.76 5.42
C GLY A 120 6.13 -22.05 4.83
N GLU A 121 6.24 -21.88 3.54
CA GLU A 121 7.28 -21.09 2.90
C GLU A 121 6.83 -19.64 2.67
N THR A 122 7.81 -18.71 2.62
CA THR A 122 7.51 -17.31 2.30
C THR A 122 7.14 -17.19 0.83
N VAL A 123 5.95 -16.67 0.55
CA VAL A 123 5.45 -16.43 -0.81
C VAL A 123 5.91 -15.06 -1.29
N VAL A 124 6.59 -15.01 -2.42
CA VAL A 124 7.02 -13.77 -3.07
C VAL A 124 6.14 -13.48 -4.28
N LEU A 125 5.36 -12.41 -4.18
CA LEU A 125 4.46 -11.91 -5.22
C LEU A 125 5.05 -10.60 -5.76
N ASN A 126 6.05 -10.74 -6.62
CA ASN A 126 6.73 -9.59 -7.20
C ASN A 126 6.77 -9.75 -8.72
N THR A 127 6.06 -8.86 -9.41
CA THR A 127 6.07 -8.76 -10.87
C THR A 127 7.00 -7.63 -11.30
N GLU A 128 7.54 -7.73 -12.51
CA GLU A 128 8.34 -6.64 -13.07
C GLU A 128 7.58 -5.33 -13.07
N ILE A 129 8.22 -4.29 -12.55
CA ILE A 129 7.57 -3.00 -12.33
C ILE A 129 7.20 -2.30 -13.64
N GLU A 130 7.89 -2.62 -14.73
CA GLU A 130 7.61 -2.13 -16.08
C GLU A 130 6.22 -2.53 -16.58
N SER A 131 5.69 -3.64 -16.06
CA SER A 131 4.33 -4.11 -16.36
C SER A 131 3.24 -3.40 -15.54
N ALA A 132 3.61 -2.48 -14.64
CA ALA A 132 2.67 -1.72 -13.82
C ALA A 132 2.08 -0.53 -14.59
N ASP A 133 1.19 -0.81 -15.53
CA ASP A 133 0.52 0.16 -16.41
C ASP A 133 -0.80 0.71 -15.83
N THR A 134 -1.41 -0.02 -14.90
CA THR A 134 -2.71 0.33 -14.34
C THR A 134 -2.58 1.26 -13.12
N PHE A 135 -3.28 2.37 -13.15
CA PHE A 135 -3.42 3.24 -11.98
C PHE A 135 -4.47 2.69 -11.01
N ILE A 136 -4.08 2.49 -9.76
CA ILE A 136 -5.00 2.08 -8.69
C ILE A 136 -5.26 3.27 -7.77
N PRO A 137 -6.47 3.84 -7.81
CA PRO A 137 -6.85 4.95 -6.93
C PRO A 137 -6.75 4.51 -5.46
N SER A 138 -6.22 5.41 -4.64
CA SER A 138 -6.09 5.14 -3.22
C SER A 138 -6.35 6.41 -2.42
N TYR A 139 -7.08 6.28 -1.32
CA TYR A 139 -7.37 7.41 -0.44
C TYR A 139 -7.47 6.96 1.00
N SER A 140 -7.17 7.85 1.92
CA SER A 140 -7.31 7.60 3.34
C SER A 140 -8.66 8.10 3.86
N LEU A 141 -9.29 7.32 4.74
CA LEU A 141 -10.41 7.71 5.57
C LEU A 141 -10.07 7.39 7.03
N GLY A 142 -10.72 8.06 7.98
CA GLY A 142 -10.63 7.75 9.40
C GLY A 142 -10.03 8.89 10.23
N HIS A 143 -9.37 8.61 11.33
CA HIS A 143 -9.02 9.44 12.49
C HIS A 143 -8.27 10.77 12.24
N ARG A 144 -8.10 11.22 11.01
CA ARG A 144 -7.43 12.49 10.68
C ARG A 144 -8.42 13.51 10.15
N THR A 145 -8.17 14.78 10.41
CA THR A 145 -8.97 15.92 9.92
C THR A 145 -8.92 16.07 8.39
N ARG A 146 -7.95 15.43 7.73
CA ARG A 146 -7.74 15.48 6.28
C ARG A 146 -7.59 14.09 5.69
N SER A 147 -7.95 13.94 4.42
CA SER A 147 -7.73 12.75 3.62
C SER A 147 -6.55 12.94 2.64
N PHE A 148 -5.76 11.91 2.43
CA PHE A 148 -4.79 11.85 1.35
C PHE A 148 -5.42 11.13 0.16
N LEU A 149 -5.50 11.79 -0.97
CA LEU A 149 -6.00 11.23 -2.23
C LEU A 149 -4.82 11.02 -3.18
N LYS A 150 -4.52 9.76 -3.51
CA LYS A 150 -3.54 9.43 -4.53
C LYS A 150 -4.15 9.69 -5.91
N VAL A 151 -3.62 10.68 -6.62
CA VAL A 151 -4.06 11.07 -7.97
C VAL A 151 -3.04 10.67 -9.04
N GLN A 152 -1.77 10.43 -8.64
CA GLN A 152 -0.68 10.08 -9.55
C GLN A 152 0.25 9.07 -8.86
N ASP A 153 0.91 8.19 -9.63
CA ASP A 153 1.87 7.19 -9.15
C ASP A 153 2.97 6.97 -10.20
N GLY A 154 4.15 6.53 -9.73
CA GLY A 154 5.31 6.33 -10.60
C GLY A 154 5.95 7.64 -11.08
N CYS A 155 7.02 7.52 -11.86
CA CYS A 155 7.75 8.68 -12.39
C CYS A 155 8.57 8.28 -13.61
N ASN A 156 8.57 9.11 -14.67
CA ASN A 156 9.33 8.86 -15.90
C ASN A 156 10.75 9.46 -15.87
N TYR A 157 11.09 10.23 -14.83
CA TYR A 157 12.40 10.85 -14.72
C TYR A 157 13.45 9.87 -14.19
N THR A 158 14.63 9.90 -14.80
CA THR A 158 15.76 9.02 -14.47
C THR A 158 16.81 9.75 -13.62
N CYS A 159 16.39 10.36 -12.51
CA CYS A 159 17.31 11.00 -11.58
C CYS A 159 18.27 9.98 -10.96
N SER A 160 19.59 10.26 -10.97
CA SER A 160 20.66 9.29 -10.64
C SER A 160 20.58 8.66 -9.25
N PHE A 161 19.91 9.31 -8.29
CA PHE A 161 19.78 8.85 -6.90
C PHE A 161 18.35 8.43 -6.52
N CYS A 162 17.40 8.49 -7.47
CA CYS A 162 15.99 8.27 -7.18
C CYS A 162 15.57 6.84 -7.46
N THR A 163 15.05 6.16 -6.45
CA THR A 163 14.56 4.77 -6.56
C THR A 163 13.07 4.69 -6.93
N ILE A 164 12.37 5.82 -7.07
CA ILE A 164 10.93 5.82 -7.35
C ILE A 164 10.56 5.08 -8.63
N PRO A 165 11.22 5.29 -9.79
CA PRO A 165 10.91 4.56 -11.00
C PRO A 165 11.07 3.04 -10.84
N LEU A 166 12.09 2.61 -10.10
CA LEU A 166 12.36 1.20 -9.82
C LEU A 166 11.34 0.57 -8.88
N ALA A 167 10.80 1.35 -7.94
CA ALA A 167 9.85 0.86 -6.95
C ALA A 167 8.38 0.99 -7.38
N ARG A 168 8.06 1.99 -8.23
CA ARG A 168 6.68 2.33 -8.57
C ARG A 168 6.40 2.34 -10.08
N GLY A 169 7.43 2.19 -10.91
CA GLY A 169 7.30 2.16 -12.37
C GLY A 169 7.07 3.53 -12.99
N LYS A 170 6.56 3.50 -14.23
CA LYS A 170 6.27 4.69 -15.03
C LYS A 170 5.16 5.54 -14.43
N SER A 171 5.16 6.84 -14.78
CA SER A 171 4.13 7.79 -14.39
C SER A 171 2.77 7.36 -14.94
N ARG A 172 1.77 7.34 -14.08
CA ARG A 172 0.37 7.07 -14.38
C ARG A 172 -0.53 7.79 -13.40
N SER A 173 -1.72 8.15 -13.81
CA SER A 173 -2.66 8.94 -12.99
C SER A 173 -4.10 8.51 -13.17
N ALA A 174 -4.96 8.95 -12.26
CA ALA A 174 -6.40 9.00 -12.50
C ALA A 174 -6.71 9.97 -13.66
N THR A 175 -7.90 9.87 -14.24
CA THR A 175 -8.49 10.98 -14.98
C THR A 175 -9.07 12.02 -14.01
N VAL A 176 -9.30 13.24 -14.48
CA VAL A 176 -9.97 14.28 -13.69
C VAL A 176 -11.30 13.76 -13.13
N ASN A 177 -12.14 13.18 -13.98
CA ASN A 177 -13.44 12.63 -13.56
C ASN A 177 -13.33 11.57 -12.49
N GLN A 178 -12.34 10.67 -12.59
CA GLN A 178 -12.10 9.63 -11.56
C GLN A 178 -11.65 10.23 -10.24
N ALA A 179 -10.75 11.21 -10.28
CA ALA A 179 -10.25 11.87 -9.09
C ALA A 179 -11.35 12.67 -8.37
N VAL A 180 -12.17 13.41 -9.13
CA VAL A 180 -13.33 14.19 -8.62
C VAL A 180 -14.36 13.25 -7.99
N ALA A 181 -14.76 12.18 -8.67
CA ALA A 181 -15.71 11.21 -8.12
C ALA A 181 -15.26 10.57 -6.80
N ILE A 182 -13.95 10.40 -6.61
CA ILE A 182 -13.41 9.92 -5.32
C ILE A 182 -13.40 11.04 -4.28
N ALA A 183 -13.06 12.27 -4.68
CA ALA A 183 -13.09 13.44 -3.80
C ALA A 183 -14.50 13.69 -3.24
N GLU A 184 -15.54 13.56 -4.08
CA GLU A 184 -16.95 13.67 -3.66
C GLU A 184 -17.32 12.59 -2.63
N LYS A 185 -16.91 11.34 -2.85
CA LYS A 185 -17.09 10.25 -1.86
C LYS A 185 -16.44 10.57 -0.53
N ILE A 186 -15.23 11.12 -0.55
CA ILE A 186 -14.50 11.49 0.65
C ILE A 186 -15.21 12.66 1.36
N ALA A 187 -15.70 13.64 0.61
CA ALA A 187 -16.44 14.78 1.14
C ALA A 187 -17.77 14.33 1.79
N ALA A 188 -18.47 13.36 1.19
CA ALA A 188 -19.69 12.78 1.75
C ALA A 188 -19.47 12.09 3.11
N GLU A 189 -18.25 11.64 3.40
CA GLU A 189 -17.84 11.10 4.72
C GLU A 189 -17.49 12.21 5.74
N GLY A 190 -17.76 13.49 5.42
CA GLY A 190 -17.53 14.62 6.31
C GLY A 190 -16.08 15.12 6.37
N VAL A 191 -15.24 14.74 5.41
CA VAL A 191 -13.87 15.24 5.31
C VAL A 191 -13.85 16.58 4.58
N HIS A 192 -13.24 17.60 5.20
CA HIS A 192 -13.19 18.96 4.68
C HIS A 192 -11.88 19.36 4.01
N GLU A 193 -10.82 18.54 4.15
CA GLU A 193 -9.50 18.83 3.57
C GLU A 193 -8.99 17.61 2.80
N LEU A 194 -8.67 17.80 1.52
CA LEU A 194 -8.01 16.82 0.68
C LEU A 194 -6.57 17.22 0.40
N VAL A 195 -5.65 16.30 0.59
CA VAL A 195 -4.26 16.46 0.17
C VAL A 195 -4.04 15.58 -1.05
N LEU A 196 -3.97 16.20 -2.24
CA LEU A 196 -3.59 15.50 -3.46
C LEU A 196 -2.16 14.98 -3.33
N THR A 197 -1.95 13.72 -3.63
CA THR A 197 -0.65 13.08 -3.43
C THR A 197 -0.28 12.20 -4.62
N GLY A 198 1.01 12.17 -4.93
CA GLY A 198 1.61 11.40 -6.01
C GLY A 198 3.10 11.25 -5.82
N ALA A 199 3.75 10.44 -6.64
CA ALA A 199 5.20 10.36 -6.73
C ALA A 199 5.78 11.64 -7.38
N ASN A 200 5.11 12.10 -8.43
CA ASN A 200 5.34 13.38 -9.11
C ASN A 200 4.00 13.95 -9.56
N VAL A 201 3.33 14.71 -8.69
CA VAL A 201 1.97 15.23 -8.93
C VAL A 201 1.92 16.14 -10.15
N GLY A 202 3.04 16.81 -10.51
CA GLY A 202 3.15 17.65 -11.71
C GLY A 202 2.90 16.87 -13.02
N ASP A 203 3.12 15.56 -13.02
CA ASP A 203 2.86 14.68 -14.16
C ASP A 203 1.41 14.13 -14.20
N PHE A 204 0.49 14.67 -13.38
CA PHE A 204 -0.89 14.26 -13.42
C PHE A 204 -1.49 14.48 -14.83
N GLY A 205 -2.19 13.48 -15.33
CA GLY A 205 -2.95 13.57 -16.58
C GLY A 205 -2.13 13.43 -17.88
N ILE A 206 -0.81 13.38 -17.84
CA ILE A 206 0.03 13.35 -19.06
C ILE A 206 -0.42 12.27 -20.04
N LEU A 207 -0.76 11.07 -19.58
CA LEU A 207 -1.19 9.96 -20.44
C LEU A 207 -2.63 10.13 -20.94
N ASN A 208 -3.42 10.99 -20.29
CA ASN A 208 -4.84 11.19 -20.59
C ASN A 208 -5.09 12.49 -21.36
N GLY A 209 -4.05 13.28 -21.65
CA GLY A 209 -4.18 14.62 -22.22
C GLY A 209 -4.80 15.65 -21.28
N GLU A 210 -4.75 15.41 -19.97
CA GLU A 210 -5.24 16.25 -18.89
C GLU A 210 -4.06 16.83 -18.09
N THR A 211 -4.32 17.83 -17.26
CA THR A 211 -3.30 18.47 -16.42
C THR A 211 -3.75 18.54 -14.96
N LEU A 212 -2.79 18.75 -14.06
CA LEU A 212 -3.10 19.04 -12.66
C LEU A 212 -3.98 20.29 -12.50
N ILE A 213 -3.83 21.27 -13.39
CA ILE A 213 -4.66 22.50 -13.38
C ILE A 213 -6.12 22.17 -13.70
N ASP A 214 -6.38 21.24 -14.62
CA ASP A 214 -7.73 20.80 -14.95
C ASP A 214 -8.39 20.10 -13.76
N LEU A 215 -7.61 19.38 -12.95
CA LEU A 215 -8.10 18.74 -11.73
C LEU A 215 -8.44 19.75 -10.61
N ILE A 216 -7.74 20.88 -10.54
CA ILE A 216 -7.91 21.86 -9.45
C ILE A 216 -9.04 22.86 -9.76
N ARG A 217 -9.37 23.07 -11.04
CA ARG A 217 -10.46 23.96 -11.50
C ARG A 217 -11.83 23.31 -11.35
#